data_4d0070547cd809aa536394868fa57515
#
_entry.id   4d0070547cd809aa536394868fa57515
#
_cell.length_a   1.000
_cell.length_b   1.000
_cell.length_c   1.000
_cell.angle_alpha   90.00
_cell.angle_beta   90.00
_cell.angle_gamma   90.00
#
_symmetry.space_group_name_H-M   'P 1'
#
loop_
_entity.id
_entity.type
_entity.pdbx_description
1 polymer ?
#
loop_
_entity_poly.entity_id
_entity_poly.type
_entity_poly.pdbx_seq_one_letter_code
_entity_poly.pdbx_strand_id
1 'polypeptide(L)'
;MEWITVPEKGFTLREVRTLTNRNVNLSEDLEKSVSAILEKVRDGGDAAIRELTKKFDGVELSDFRVTEEEMQEALAQVTPEFLEVLKEAKANIETFHKEQVRKSWTKNFRDGVELGEQFLPIQRVGVYVPGGRAAYPSTVLMDTVPALVAGCPSVAMTTPPGKDGKVNPNILAAAYVAGVKEIYKVGGAQGIAMLAYGTESVEPVFKIVGPGNAFVAMAKRLVFGTVGIDMIAGPSEVCCVADGSADPIWIAADLLSQAEHDPRAAVFLITPDADFGKKVEVEMERQMKELSRYEIMKSSVDDYAKAFLCRDAAQCFDIVNKIAPEHLEVELPDPKQYLPLIYNAGAIFLGKYTSEPLGDYMAGPNHTLPTSGTAAFSSPLGVYDFVKHSSVEMYNKEAFQKISKKVQIFAKAEGLTAHAHAMEVRDED
;
A
#
# COMPACT_ATOMS: atom_id res chain seq x y z
N MET A 1 -18.61 -3.52 20.89
CA MET A 1 -17.20 -3.06 20.99
C MET A 1 -16.59 -3.55 22.31
N GLU A 2 -15.37 -4.11 22.30
CA GLU A 2 -14.67 -4.53 23.53
C GLU A 2 -13.96 -3.35 24.18
N TRP A 3 -14.26 -3.11 25.49
CA TRP A 3 -13.64 -2.03 26.25
C TRP A 3 -12.42 -2.50 27.03
N ILE A 4 -11.32 -1.78 26.89
CA ILE A 4 -10.02 -2.08 27.50
C ILE A 4 -9.54 -0.84 28.27
N THR A 5 -9.52 -0.91 29.59
CA THR A 5 -8.94 0.15 30.41
C THR A 5 -7.41 0.03 30.41
N VAL A 6 -6.75 1.10 29.94
CA VAL A 6 -5.28 1.12 29.90
C VAL A 6 -4.72 1.32 31.31
N PRO A 7 -3.82 0.43 31.78
CA PRO A 7 -3.21 0.57 33.12
C PRO A 7 -2.42 1.88 33.23
N GLU A 8 -2.21 2.36 34.46
CA GLU A 8 -1.44 3.58 34.70
C GLU A 8 -0.03 3.53 34.08
N LYS A 9 0.65 2.38 34.17
CA LYS A 9 1.95 2.14 33.56
C LYS A 9 1.93 1.95 32.03
N GLY A 10 0.74 1.98 31.42
CA GLY A 10 0.53 1.63 30.00
C GLY A 10 0.63 0.13 29.73
N PHE A 11 0.45 -0.23 28.45
CA PHE A 11 0.72 -1.58 27.92
C PHE A 11 2.09 -1.64 27.25
N THR A 12 2.71 -2.81 27.26
CA THR A 12 3.86 -3.11 26.38
C THR A 12 3.40 -3.31 24.94
N LEU A 13 4.31 -3.20 23.97
CA LEU A 13 4.01 -3.49 22.56
C LEU A 13 3.46 -4.91 22.36
N ARG A 14 3.99 -5.90 23.11
CA ARG A 14 3.51 -7.28 23.04
C ARG A 14 2.05 -7.41 23.50
N GLU A 15 1.69 -6.73 24.60
CA GLU A 15 0.33 -6.75 25.12
C GLU A 15 -0.64 -6.12 24.12
N VAL A 16 -0.31 -4.94 23.53
CA VAL A 16 -1.15 -4.30 22.52
C VAL A 16 -1.32 -5.21 21.30
N ARG A 17 -0.24 -5.80 20.77
CA ARG A 17 -0.33 -6.75 19.65
C ARG A 17 -1.19 -7.97 19.95
N THR A 18 -1.17 -8.46 21.20
CA THR A 18 -2.03 -9.57 21.63
C THR A 18 -3.50 -9.13 21.69
N LEU A 19 -3.77 -7.95 22.25
CA LEU A 19 -5.11 -7.39 22.38
C LEU A 19 -5.75 -7.08 21.01
N THR A 20 -4.99 -6.50 20.09
CA THR A 20 -5.48 -6.15 18.76
C THR A 20 -5.60 -7.37 17.84
N ASN A 21 -4.79 -8.41 18.06
CA ASN A 21 -4.77 -9.66 17.29
C ASN A 21 -4.73 -9.45 15.76
N ARG A 22 -3.90 -8.48 15.30
CA ARG A 22 -3.83 -8.07 13.89
C ARG A 22 -2.68 -8.74 13.11
N ASN A 23 -2.26 -9.93 13.51
CA ASN A 23 -1.25 -10.66 12.76
C ASN A 23 -1.79 -11.09 11.40
N VAL A 24 -1.02 -10.86 10.35
CA VAL A 24 -1.29 -11.41 9.01
C VAL A 24 -1.01 -12.92 9.08
N ASN A 25 -2.00 -13.68 9.60
CA ASN A 25 -1.93 -15.13 9.65
C ASN A 25 -2.18 -15.70 8.25
N LEU A 26 -1.10 -15.86 7.51
CA LEU A 26 -1.10 -16.59 6.25
C LEU A 26 -0.86 -18.07 6.60
N SER A 27 -1.91 -18.89 6.50
CA SER A 27 -1.82 -20.31 6.86
C SER A 27 -0.91 -21.09 5.90
N GLU A 28 -0.30 -22.17 6.39
CA GLU A 28 0.51 -23.08 5.55
C GLU A 28 -0.29 -23.66 4.35
N ASP A 29 -1.58 -23.92 4.54
CA ASP A 29 -2.44 -24.45 3.46
C ASP A 29 -2.69 -23.40 2.37
N LEU A 30 -2.83 -22.12 2.76
CA LEU A 30 -2.90 -21.01 1.81
C LEU A 30 -1.58 -20.87 1.03
N GLU A 31 -0.44 -20.96 1.72
CA GLU A 31 0.89 -20.91 1.09
C GLU A 31 1.08 -22.02 0.07
N LYS A 32 0.76 -23.28 0.43
CA LYS A 32 0.82 -24.44 -0.49
C LYS A 32 -0.09 -24.23 -1.71
N SER A 33 -1.31 -23.77 -1.48
CA SER A 33 -2.28 -23.52 -2.56
C SER A 33 -1.81 -22.45 -3.53
N VAL A 34 -1.26 -21.36 -3.00
CA VAL A 34 -0.74 -20.26 -3.82
C VAL A 34 0.54 -20.66 -4.53
N SER A 35 1.48 -21.35 -3.86
CA SER A 35 2.70 -21.88 -4.50
C SER A 35 2.38 -22.71 -5.72
N ALA A 36 1.40 -23.62 -5.62
CA ALA A 36 0.97 -24.44 -6.75
C ALA A 36 0.41 -23.61 -7.92
N ILE A 37 -0.29 -22.49 -7.63
CA ILE A 37 -0.77 -21.56 -8.67
C ILE A 37 0.42 -20.87 -9.34
N LEU A 38 1.37 -20.36 -8.55
CA LEU A 38 2.54 -19.65 -9.07
C LEU A 38 3.40 -20.55 -9.96
N GLU A 39 3.68 -21.78 -9.50
CA GLU A 39 4.41 -22.79 -10.28
C GLU A 39 3.70 -23.13 -11.59
N LYS A 40 2.39 -23.34 -11.52
CA LYS A 40 1.59 -23.64 -12.70
C LYS A 40 1.64 -22.54 -13.76
N VAL A 41 1.61 -21.26 -13.35
CA VAL A 41 1.72 -20.12 -14.29
C VAL A 41 3.14 -20.02 -14.83
N ARG A 42 4.16 -20.14 -13.99
CA ARG A 42 5.56 -20.08 -14.39
C ARG A 42 5.90 -21.12 -15.47
N ASP A 43 5.38 -22.34 -15.30
CA ASP A 43 5.71 -23.47 -16.17
C ASP A 43 4.76 -23.61 -17.37
N GLY A 44 3.53 -23.09 -17.28
CA GLY A 44 2.47 -23.27 -18.28
C GLY A 44 2.02 -21.99 -19.01
N GLY A 45 2.57 -20.84 -18.67
CA GLY A 45 2.34 -19.57 -19.36
C GLY A 45 0.87 -19.21 -19.58
N ASP A 46 0.55 -18.74 -20.77
CA ASP A 46 -0.81 -18.34 -21.18
C ASP A 46 -1.85 -19.45 -21.03
N ALA A 47 -1.47 -20.72 -21.28
CA ALA A 47 -2.39 -21.83 -21.14
C ALA A 47 -2.83 -22.03 -19.67
N ALA A 48 -1.88 -21.89 -18.74
CA ALA A 48 -2.17 -21.95 -17.31
C ALA A 48 -3.07 -20.78 -16.86
N ILE A 49 -2.84 -19.58 -17.37
CA ILE A 49 -3.69 -18.42 -17.07
C ILE A 49 -5.13 -18.67 -17.51
N ARG A 50 -5.36 -19.18 -18.74
CA ARG A 50 -6.71 -19.52 -19.24
C ARG A 50 -7.41 -20.54 -18.35
N GLU A 51 -6.70 -21.62 -17.99
CA GLU A 51 -7.26 -22.66 -17.13
C GLU A 51 -7.62 -22.12 -15.74
N LEU A 52 -6.74 -21.34 -15.11
CA LEU A 52 -6.95 -20.79 -13.77
C LEU A 52 -8.07 -19.74 -13.76
N THR A 53 -8.14 -18.87 -14.77
CA THR A 53 -9.23 -17.89 -14.94
C THR A 53 -10.57 -18.59 -15.12
N LYS A 54 -10.63 -19.65 -15.95
CA LYS A 54 -11.84 -20.47 -16.07
C LYS A 54 -12.22 -21.11 -14.72
N LYS A 55 -11.24 -21.63 -13.99
CA LYS A 55 -11.47 -22.31 -12.70
C LYS A 55 -11.96 -21.35 -11.61
N PHE A 56 -11.36 -20.17 -11.47
CA PHE A 56 -11.58 -19.28 -10.34
C PHE A 56 -12.60 -18.17 -10.65
N ASP A 57 -12.57 -17.62 -11.86
CA ASP A 57 -13.43 -16.52 -12.27
C ASP A 57 -14.67 -17.03 -13.08
N GLY A 58 -14.62 -18.29 -13.54
CA GLY A 58 -15.72 -18.93 -14.29
C GLY A 58 -15.82 -18.46 -15.74
N VAL A 59 -14.75 -17.86 -16.28
CA VAL A 59 -14.73 -17.21 -17.60
C VAL A 59 -13.68 -17.83 -18.51
N GLU A 60 -14.04 -18.10 -19.75
CA GLU A 60 -13.12 -18.49 -20.81
C GLU A 60 -12.67 -17.25 -21.59
N LEU A 61 -11.39 -16.91 -21.50
CA LEU A 61 -10.80 -15.79 -22.22
C LEU A 61 -9.95 -16.29 -23.39
N SER A 62 -10.25 -15.78 -24.59
CA SER A 62 -9.38 -15.94 -25.76
C SER A 62 -8.16 -15.03 -25.68
N ASP A 63 -8.36 -13.80 -25.23
CA ASP A 63 -7.35 -12.80 -25.01
C ASP A 63 -7.49 -12.21 -23.60
N PHE A 64 -6.36 -12.04 -22.92
CA PHE A 64 -6.33 -11.44 -21.57
C PHE A 64 -6.29 -9.93 -21.62
N ARG A 65 -5.82 -9.34 -22.70
CA ARG A 65 -5.66 -7.90 -22.83
C ARG A 65 -7.01 -7.24 -23.09
N VAL A 66 -7.25 -6.13 -22.41
CA VAL A 66 -8.39 -5.26 -22.73
C VAL A 66 -8.13 -4.59 -24.07
N THR A 67 -9.10 -4.65 -24.97
CA THR A 67 -9.01 -4.01 -26.29
C THR A 67 -9.44 -2.54 -26.22
N GLU A 68 -9.14 -1.79 -27.27
CA GLU A 68 -9.60 -0.40 -27.39
C GLU A 68 -11.14 -0.33 -27.49
N GLU A 69 -11.76 -1.31 -28.15
CA GLU A 69 -13.21 -1.42 -28.26
C GLU A 69 -13.86 -1.63 -26.89
N GLU A 70 -13.30 -2.54 -26.05
CA GLU A 70 -13.77 -2.76 -24.67
C GLU A 70 -13.61 -1.49 -23.82
N MET A 71 -12.53 -0.74 -24.02
CA MET A 71 -12.33 0.55 -23.36
C MET A 71 -13.40 1.56 -23.75
N GLN A 72 -13.70 1.71 -25.04
CA GLN A 72 -14.72 2.65 -25.53
C GLN A 72 -16.13 2.25 -25.08
N GLU A 73 -16.45 0.96 -25.09
CA GLU A 73 -17.71 0.44 -24.56
C GLU A 73 -17.85 0.75 -23.05
N ALA A 74 -16.79 0.61 -22.29
CA ALA A 74 -16.80 0.93 -20.86
C ALA A 74 -17.02 2.42 -20.61
N LEU A 75 -16.32 3.28 -21.35
CA LEU A 75 -16.47 4.73 -21.24
C LEU A 75 -17.89 5.20 -21.59
N ALA A 76 -18.56 4.54 -22.51
CA ALA A 76 -19.96 4.86 -22.87
C ALA A 76 -20.96 4.50 -21.75
N GLN A 77 -20.58 3.65 -20.78
CA GLN A 77 -21.42 3.26 -19.64
C GLN A 77 -21.22 4.13 -18.41
N VAL A 78 -20.19 4.96 -18.40
CA VAL A 78 -19.83 5.81 -17.24
C VAL A 78 -20.43 7.21 -17.42
N THR A 79 -20.97 7.77 -16.34
CA THR A 79 -21.54 9.12 -16.38
C THR A 79 -20.45 10.18 -16.59
N PRO A 80 -20.74 11.26 -17.34
CA PRO A 80 -19.79 12.37 -17.48
C PRO A 80 -19.36 12.99 -16.15
N GLU A 81 -20.27 13.06 -15.19
CA GLU A 81 -19.98 13.55 -13.84
C GLU A 81 -18.90 12.71 -13.14
N PHE A 82 -19.00 11.37 -13.20
CA PHE A 82 -18.00 10.50 -12.60
C PHE A 82 -16.64 10.62 -13.30
N LEU A 83 -16.62 10.82 -14.61
CA LEU A 83 -15.36 11.08 -15.33
C LEU A 83 -14.68 12.38 -14.87
N GLU A 84 -15.46 13.43 -14.61
CA GLU A 84 -14.89 14.68 -14.06
C GLU A 84 -14.35 14.50 -12.64
N VAL A 85 -15.06 13.75 -11.78
CA VAL A 85 -14.58 13.40 -10.43
C VAL A 85 -13.27 12.61 -10.50
N LEU A 86 -13.15 11.64 -11.40
CA LEU A 86 -11.90 10.89 -11.60
C LEU A 86 -10.74 11.80 -12.06
N LYS A 87 -10.99 12.77 -12.93
CA LYS A 87 -9.98 13.72 -13.39
C LYS A 87 -9.52 14.64 -12.26
N GLU A 88 -10.44 15.12 -11.44
CA GLU A 88 -10.12 15.94 -10.27
C GLU A 88 -9.31 15.15 -9.25
N ALA A 89 -9.73 13.94 -8.89
CA ALA A 89 -9.00 13.04 -8.01
C ALA A 89 -7.56 12.79 -8.52
N LYS A 90 -7.42 12.45 -9.81
CA LYS A 90 -6.10 12.30 -10.44
C LYS A 90 -5.24 13.55 -10.28
N ALA A 91 -5.78 14.73 -10.53
CA ALA A 91 -5.03 15.98 -10.44
C ALA A 91 -4.53 16.25 -9.01
N ASN A 92 -5.36 15.94 -8.00
CA ASN A 92 -4.99 16.07 -6.60
C ASN A 92 -3.87 15.07 -6.23
N ILE A 93 -4.00 13.80 -6.66
CA ILE A 93 -2.98 12.77 -6.46
C ILE A 93 -1.65 13.17 -7.12
N GLU A 94 -1.69 13.64 -8.36
CA GLU A 94 -0.48 14.13 -9.07
C GLU A 94 0.17 15.29 -8.34
N THR A 95 -0.62 16.25 -7.87
CA THR A 95 -0.13 17.44 -7.19
C THR A 95 0.62 17.05 -5.92
N PHE A 96 0.03 16.20 -5.10
CA PHE A 96 0.66 15.70 -3.88
C PHE A 96 1.94 14.91 -4.17
N HIS A 97 1.88 13.96 -5.09
CA HIS A 97 3.02 13.06 -5.35
C HIS A 97 4.18 13.74 -6.09
N LYS A 98 3.96 14.86 -6.80
CA LYS A 98 5.03 15.67 -7.37
C LYS A 98 6.00 16.21 -6.32
N GLU A 99 5.54 16.48 -5.09
CA GLU A 99 6.40 16.91 -3.98
C GLU A 99 7.34 15.81 -3.47
N GLN A 100 7.09 14.55 -3.83
CA GLN A 100 7.91 13.40 -3.45
C GLN A 100 9.06 13.12 -4.43
N VAL A 101 9.08 13.79 -5.59
CA VAL A 101 10.08 13.52 -6.65
C VAL A 101 11.47 13.93 -6.20
N ARG A 102 12.43 12.99 -6.24
CA ARG A 102 13.82 13.22 -5.94
C ARG A 102 14.64 13.41 -7.21
N LYS A 103 15.63 14.31 -7.14
CA LYS A 103 16.56 14.57 -8.24
C LYS A 103 17.90 13.91 -7.97
N SER A 104 18.52 13.35 -9.01
CA SER A 104 19.90 12.90 -8.98
C SER A 104 20.84 14.07 -8.66
N TRP A 105 21.90 13.78 -7.94
CA TRP A 105 22.88 14.78 -7.54
C TRP A 105 24.29 14.21 -7.51
N THR A 106 25.29 15.08 -7.79
CA THR A 106 26.71 14.82 -7.56
C THR A 106 27.34 16.04 -6.89
N LYS A 107 28.33 15.82 -6.05
CA LYS A 107 29.07 16.85 -5.34
C LYS A 107 30.53 16.47 -5.18
N ASN A 108 31.40 17.47 -5.25
CA ASN A 108 32.80 17.31 -4.87
C ASN A 108 32.93 17.29 -3.34
N PHE A 109 33.25 16.12 -2.80
CA PHE A 109 33.43 15.94 -1.34
C PHE A 109 34.85 16.27 -0.90
N ARG A 110 35.82 16.09 -1.79
CA ARG A 110 37.24 16.38 -1.62
C ARG A 110 37.84 16.66 -2.99
N ASP A 111 39.04 17.24 -3.03
CA ASP A 111 39.74 17.46 -4.28
C ASP A 111 39.90 16.14 -5.05
N GLY A 112 39.40 16.12 -6.27
CA GLY A 112 39.43 14.97 -7.15
C GLY A 112 38.46 13.82 -6.77
N VAL A 113 37.49 14.03 -5.85
CA VAL A 113 36.51 13.04 -5.46
C VAL A 113 35.11 13.61 -5.65
N GLU A 114 34.40 13.08 -6.63
CA GLU A 114 32.98 13.37 -6.86
C GLU A 114 32.12 12.15 -6.44
N LEU A 115 31.15 12.38 -5.58
CA LEU A 115 30.21 11.37 -5.14
C LEU A 115 28.77 11.85 -5.38
N GLY A 116 27.85 10.91 -5.58
CA GLY A 116 26.46 11.26 -5.80
C GLY A 116 25.51 10.08 -5.74
N GLU A 117 24.26 10.39 -6.00
CA GLU A 117 23.20 9.41 -6.18
C GLU A 117 22.46 9.69 -7.49
N GLN A 118 22.24 8.63 -8.25
CA GLN A 118 21.41 8.66 -9.45
C GLN A 118 20.05 8.03 -9.14
N PHE A 119 18.99 8.82 -9.14
CA PHE A 119 17.60 8.35 -8.98
C PHE A 119 17.03 8.02 -10.36
N LEU A 120 16.53 6.81 -10.52
CA LEU A 120 15.98 6.30 -11.76
C LEU A 120 14.63 5.62 -11.50
N PRO A 121 13.62 5.85 -12.38
CA PRO A 121 12.36 5.13 -12.28
C PRO A 121 12.56 3.64 -12.58
N ILE A 122 11.72 2.82 -11.97
CA ILE A 122 11.58 1.40 -12.31
C ILE A 122 11.01 1.32 -13.73
N GLN A 123 11.63 0.53 -14.60
CA GLN A 123 11.34 0.54 -16.03
C GLN A 123 9.98 -0.02 -16.40
N ARG A 124 9.48 -0.99 -15.61
CA ARG A 124 8.18 -1.59 -15.83
C ARG A 124 7.58 -2.04 -14.49
N VAL A 125 6.38 -1.58 -14.19
CA VAL A 125 5.67 -1.89 -12.94
C VAL A 125 4.31 -2.52 -13.22
N GLY A 126 3.90 -3.43 -12.34
CA GLY A 126 2.60 -4.06 -12.36
C GLY A 126 1.71 -3.48 -11.26
N VAL A 127 0.47 -3.18 -11.61
CA VAL A 127 -0.56 -2.71 -10.69
C VAL A 127 -1.65 -3.76 -10.60
N TYR A 128 -1.90 -4.28 -9.42
CA TYR A 128 -3.02 -5.18 -9.16
C TYR A 128 -4.21 -4.38 -8.62
N VAL A 129 -5.33 -4.40 -9.34
CA VAL A 129 -6.56 -3.75 -8.91
C VAL A 129 -7.57 -4.83 -8.50
N PRO A 130 -8.07 -4.82 -7.27
CA PRO A 130 -9.06 -5.80 -6.83
C PRO A 130 -10.36 -5.66 -7.61
N GLY A 131 -11.02 -6.79 -7.81
CA GLY A 131 -12.38 -6.90 -8.31
C GLY A 131 -13.19 -7.84 -7.44
N GLY A 132 -14.45 -8.05 -7.76
CA GLY A 132 -15.34 -8.98 -7.08
C GLY A 132 -16.47 -8.29 -6.34
N ARG A 133 -16.45 -8.21 -4.98
CA ARG A 133 -17.58 -7.64 -4.20
C ARG A 133 -17.77 -6.13 -4.39
N ALA A 134 -16.71 -5.41 -4.70
CA ALA A 134 -16.72 -3.99 -5.04
C ALA A 134 -15.72 -3.70 -6.16
N ALA A 135 -15.99 -2.68 -6.96
CA ALA A 135 -15.03 -2.11 -7.89
C ALA A 135 -14.28 -0.98 -7.19
N TYR A 136 -12.96 -0.91 -7.40
CA TYR A 136 -12.11 0.10 -6.76
C TYR A 136 -11.42 0.99 -7.83
N PRO A 137 -12.16 1.88 -8.50
CA PRO A 137 -11.57 2.83 -9.45
C PRO A 137 -10.56 3.78 -8.79
N SER A 138 -10.73 4.08 -7.49
CA SER A 138 -9.77 4.86 -6.71
C SER A 138 -8.40 4.19 -6.63
N THR A 139 -8.34 2.87 -6.41
CA THR A 139 -7.08 2.11 -6.39
C THR A 139 -6.33 2.20 -7.72
N VAL A 140 -7.06 2.25 -8.84
CA VAL A 140 -6.41 2.49 -10.15
C VAL A 140 -5.62 3.78 -10.13
N LEU A 141 -6.22 4.89 -9.69
CA LEU A 141 -5.56 6.19 -9.63
C LEU A 141 -4.43 6.18 -8.59
N MET A 142 -4.70 5.68 -7.38
CA MET A 142 -3.77 5.69 -6.26
C MET A 142 -2.49 4.88 -6.52
N ASP A 143 -2.59 3.77 -7.27
CA ASP A 143 -1.45 2.91 -7.54
C ASP A 143 -0.72 3.29 -8.85
N THR A 144 -1.44 3.87 -9.84
CA THR A 144 -0.82 4.17 -11.14
C THR A 144 -0.25 5.59 -11.21
N VAL A 145 -0.93 6.58 -10.63
CA VAL A 145 -0.50 7.98 -10.75
C VAL A 145 0.88 8.22 -10.13
N PRO A 146 1.21 7.71 -8.93
CA PRO A 146 2.56 7.84 -8.37
C PRO A 146 3.65 7.18 -9.24
N ALA A 147 3.35 6.05 -9.89
CA ALA A 147 4.26 5.40 -10.83
C ALA A 147 4.54 6.29 -12.05
N LEU A 148 3.49 6.92 -12.60
CA LEU A 148 3.63 7.85 -13.72
C LEU A 148 4.38 9.13 -13.32
N VAL A 149 4.10 9.69 -12.13
CA VAL A 149 4.82 10.84 -11.57
C VAL A 149 6.30 10.52 -11.33
N ALA A 150 6.61 9.29 -10.90
CA ALA A 150 7.98 8.79 -10.77
C ALA A 150 8.71 8.70 -12.12
N GLY A 151 7.98 8.71 -13.24
CA GLY A 151 8.51 8.58 -14.58
C GLY A 151 8.70 7.14 -15.05
N CYS A 152 7.96 6.16 -14.49
CA CYS A 152 7.98 4.76 -14.95
C CYS A 152 7.54 4.68 -16.42
N PRO A 153 8.38 4.16 -17.32
CA PRO A 153 8.06 4.14 -18.76
C PRO A 153 6.91 3.20 -19.13
N SER A 154 6.70 2.15 -18.32
CA SER A 154 5.67 1.13 -18.56
C SER A 154 4.93 0.79 -17.27
N VAL A 155 3.60 0.85 -17.34
CA VAL A 155 2.68 0.42 -16.28
C VAL A 155 1.70 -0.59 -16.87
N ALA A 156 1.76 -1.82 -16.36
CA ALA A 156 0.83 -2.89 -16.68
C ALA A 156 -0.16 -3.08 -15.52
N MET A 157 -1.46 -3.03 -15.80
CA MET A 157 -2.50 -3.23 -14.80
C MET A 157 -3.15 -4.60 -14.98
N THR A 158 -3.45 -5.30 -13.89
CA THR A 158 -4.24 -6.53 -13.91
C THR A 158 -5.40 -6.43 -12.92
N THR A 159 -6.57 -6.95 -13.34
CA THR A 159 -7.80 -6.95 -12.55
C THR A 159 -8.67 -8.13 -12.98
N PRO A 160 -9.43 -8.78 -12.08
CA PRO A 160 -10.28 -9.88 -12.46
C PRO A 160 -11.40 -9.45 -13.41
N PRO A 161 -11.77 -10.30 -14.39
CA PRO A 161 -12.94 -10.07 -15.21
C PRO A 161 -14.25 -10.32 -14.44
N GLY A 162 -15.32 -9.71 -14.89
CA GLY A 162 -16.68 -10.09 -14.53
C GLY A 162 -17.11 -11.42 -15.17
N LYS A 163 -18.29 -11.91 -14.82
CA LYS A 163 -18.84 -13.17 -15.37
C LYS A 163 -19.08 -13.12 -16.89
N ASP A 164 -19.16 -11.95 -17.45
CA ASP A 164 -19.28 -11.67 -18.87
C ASP A 164 -17.92 -11.59 -19.61
N GLY A 165 -16.83 -11.78 -18.88
CA GLY A 165 -15.46 -11.71 -19.42
C GLY A 165 -14.93 -10.28 -19.57
N LYS A 166 -15.69 -9.26 -19.15
CA LYS A 166 -15.30 -7.84 -19.25
C LYS A 166 -14.83 -7.30 -17.92
N VAL A 167 -14.01 -6.27 -17.95
CA VAL A 167 -13.62 -5.51 -16.76
C VAL A 167 -14.72 -4.51 -16.40
N ASN A 168 -14.90 -4.25 -15.11
CA ASN A 168 -15.87 -3.26 -14.64
C ASN A 168 -15.64 -1.90 -15.31
N PRO A 169 -16.68 -1.25 -15.88
CA PRO A 169 -16.55 0.02 -16.60
C PRO A 169 -15.91 1.15 -15.79
N ASN A 170 -16.18 1.24 -14.49
CA ASN A 170 -15.60 2.28 -13.64
C ASN A 170 -14.08 2.08 -13.45
N ILE A 171 -13.60 0.82 -13.39
CA ILE A 171 -12.16 0.51 -13.34
C ILE A 171 -11.49 0.92 -14.66
N LEU A 172 -12.10 0.60 -15.81
CA LEU A 172 -11.57 0.99 -17.12
C LEU A 172 -11.59 2.52 -17.31
N ALA A 173 -12.63 3.20 -16.85
CA ALA A 173 -12.69 4.66 -16.90
C ALA A 173 -11.56 5.31 -16.07
N ALA A 174 -11.29 4.79 -14.86
CA ALA A 174 -10.17 5.26 -14.06
C ALA A 174 -8.82 4.98 -14.73
N ALA A 175 -8.65 3.81 -15.34
CA ALA A 175 -7.43 3.45 -16.08
C ALA A 175 -7.24 4.37 -17.32
N TYR A 176 -8.32 4.68 -18.03
CA TYR A 176 -8.29 5.64 -19.12
C TYR A 176 -7.88 7.04 -18.66
N VAL A 177 -8.50 7.55 -17.58
CA VAL A 177 -8.16 8.85 -16.99
C VAL A 177 -6.72 8.85 -16.48
N ALA A 178 -6.23 7.77 -15.84
CA ALA A 178 -4.85 7.63 -15.42
C ALA A 178 -3.87 7.61 -16.61
N GLY A 179 -4.28 7.13 -17.77
CA GLY A 179 -3.44 6.98 -18.95
C GLY A 179 -2.78 5.60 -19.06
N VAL A 180 -3.31 4.58 -18.36
CA VAL A 180 -2.83 3.20 -18.45
C VAL A 180 -3.27 2.58 -19.77
N LYS A 181 -2.30 2.05 -20.54
CA LYS A 181 -2.54 1.49 -21.88
C LYS A 181 -2.48 -0.04 -21.92
N GLU A 182 -1.99 -0.65 -20.87
CA GLU A 182 -1.77 -2.10 -20.80
C GLU A 182 -2.54 -2.67 -19.63
N ILE A 183 -3.68 -3.30 -19.93
CA ILE A 183 -4.64 -3.78 -18.93
C ILE A 183 -4.97 -5.23 -19.24
N TYR A 184 -4.90 -6.08 -18.20
CA TYR A 184 -5.15 -7.51 -18.31
C TYR A 184 -6.35 -7.94 -17.46
N LYS A 185 -7.20 -8.77 -18.04
CA LYS A 185 -8.41 -9.35 -17.43
C LYS A 185 -8.08 -10.63 -16.64
N VAL A 186 -7.13 -10.54 -15.72
CA VAL A 186 -6.65 -11.67 -14.91
C VAL A 186 -6.60 -11.26 -13.44
N GLY A 187 -7.33 -11.96 -12.59
CA GLY A 187 -7.37 -11.69 -11.15
C GLY A 187 -6.51 -12.66 -10.33
N GLY A 188 -6.62 -12.55 -9.00
CA GLY A 188 -6.08 -13.52 -8.05
C GLY A 188 -4.56 -13.72 -8.07
N ALA A 189 -4.13 -14.82 -7.47
CA ALA A 189 -2.71 -15.20 -7.42
C ALA A 189 -2.11 -15.45 -8.80
N GLN A 190 -2.91 -15.92 -9.79
CA GLN A 190 -2.47 -16.12 -11.15
C GLN A 190 -2.16 -14.80 -11.86
N GLY A 191 -2.87 -13.71 -11.55
CA GLY A 191 -2.55 -12.36 -12.06
C GLY A 191 -1.21 -11.85 -11.51
N ILE A 192 -0.92 -12.10 -10.24
CA ILE A 192 0.39 -11.79 -9.64
C ILE A 192 1.50 -12.62 -10.30
N ALA A 193 1.27 -13.93 -10.50
CA ALA A 193 2.23 -14.81 -11.17
C ALA A 193 2.53 -14.36 -12.60
N MET A 194 1.48 -13.99 -13.36
CA MET A 194 1.58 -13.48 -14.72
C MET A 194 2.47 -12.22 -14.79
N LEU A 195 2.25 -11.28 -13.87
CA LEU A 195 3.08 -10.07 -13.80
C LEU A 195 4.52 -10.36 -13.36
N ALA A 196 4.72 -11.32 -12.43
CA ALA A 196 6.03 -11.62 -11.88
C ALA A 196 6.93 -12.41 -12.83
N TYR A 197 6.39 -13.43 -13.49
CA TYR A 197 7.17 -14.35 -14.33
C TYR A 197 7.07 -14.05 -15.82
N GLY A 198 6.05 -13.31 -16.21
CA GLY A 198 5.68 -13.17 -17.62
C GLY A 198 4.99 -14.43 -18.17
N THR A 199 4.52 -14.31 -19.39
CA THR A 199 3.96 -15.41 -20.20
C THR A 199 4.32 -15.14 -21.68
N GLU A 200 3.80 -15.94 -22.61
CA GLU A 200 4.03 -15.72 -24.04
C GLU A 200 3.46 -14.37 -24.53
N SER A 201 2.40 -13.89 -23.89
CA SER A 201 1.73 -12.63 -24.27
C SER A 201 1.93 -11.48 -23.29
N VAL A 202 2.58 -11.70 -22.13
CA VAL A 202 2.76 -10.69 -21.08
C VAL A 202 4.22 -10.62 -20.65
N GLU A 203 4.85 -9.48 -20.88
CA GLU A 203 6.20 -9.21 -20.38
C GLU A 203 6.20 -9.08 -18.84
N PRO A 204 7.17 -9.67 -18.13
CA PRO A 204 7.26 -9.55 -16.68
C PRO A 204 7.56 -8.12 -16.24
N VAL A 205 7.19 -7.81 -15.00
CA VAL A 205 7.46 -6.51 -14.37
C VAL A 205 8.58 -6.61 -13.34
N PHE A 206 9.13 -5.46 -12.95
CA PHE A 206 10.16 -5.41 -11.90
C PHE A 206 9.60 -5.14 -10.50
N LYS A 207 8.40 -4.59 -10.42
CA LYS A 207 7.70 -4.35 -9.15
C LYS A 207 6.20 -4.54 -9.33
N ILE A 208 5.53 -5.12 -8.33
CA ILE A 208 4.08 -5.28 -8.27
C ILE A 208 3.56 -4.52 -7.06
N VAL A 209 2.56 -3.66 -7.29
CA VAL A 209 1.88 -2.88 -6.25
C VAL A 209 0.37 -3.14 -6.28
N GLY A 210 -0.30 -2.76 -5.22
CA GLY A 210 -1.75 -2.82 -5.12
C GLY A 210 -2.27 -3.80 -4.07
N PRO A 211 -3.42 -3.48 -3.46
CA PRO A 211 -4.07 -4.30 -2.45
C PRO A 211 -4.75 -5.52 -3.08
N GLY A 212 -5.02 -6.55 -2.28
CA GLY A 212 -5.75 -7.72 -2.73
C GLY A 212 -6.16 -8.64 -1.57
N ASN A 213 -6.90 -9.69 -1.89
CA ASN A 213 -7.30 -10.68 -0.89
C ASN A 213 -6.09 -11.51 -0.39
N ALA A 214 -6.33 -12.43 0.56
CA ALA A 214 -5.27 -13.25 1.15
C ALA A 214 -4.46 -14.06 0.12
N PHE A 215 -5.06 -14.49 -1.00
CA PHE A 215 -4.35 -15.19 -2.08
C PHE A 215 -3.39 -14.25 -2.83
N VAL A 216 -3.82 -13.02 -3.08
CA VAL A 216 -2.98 -11.99 -3.72
C VAL A 216 -1.85 -11.56 -2.80
N ALA A 217 -2.13 -11.31 -1.51
CA ALA A 217 -1.13 -10.97 -0.51
C ALA A 217 -0.07 -12.07 -0.35
N MET A 218 -0.51 -13.36 -0.30
CA MET A 218 0.39 -14.51 -0.28
C MET A 218 1.21 -14.62 -1.56
N ALA A 219 0.60 -14.41 -2.73
CA ALA A 219 1.30 -14.47 -4.00
C ALA A 219 2.39 -13.37 -4.08
N LYS A 220 2.07 -12.13 -3.69
CA LYS A 220 3.06 -11.05 -3.59
C LYS A 220 4.23 -11.42 -2.67
N ARG A 221 3.93 -11.99 -1.50
CA ARG A 221 4.96 -12.47 -0.56
C ARG A 221 5.89 -13.50 -1.19
N LEU A 222 5.33 -14.47 -1.93
CA LEU A 222 6.09 -15.57 -2.50
C LEU A 222 6.92 -15.17 -3.73
N VAL A 223 6.49 -14.17 -4.49
CA VAL A 223 7.27 -13.66 -5.63
C VAL A 223 8.28 -12.59 -5.24
N PHE A 224 8.25 -12.11 -3.99
CA PHE A 224 9.22 -11.13 -3.50
C PHE A 224 10.64 -11.69 -3.56
N GLY A 225 11.54 -10.94 -4.18
CA GLY A 225 12.89 -11.40 -4.50
C GLY A 225 13.07 -11.73 -5.98
N THR A 226 12.02 -12.24 -6.66
CA THR A 226 11.96 -12.28 -8.13
C THR A 226 11.54 -10.92 -8.67
N VAL A 227 10.54 -10.31 -8.06
CA VAL A 227 10.09 -8.93 -8.32
C VAL A 227 10.03 -8.16 -6.99
N GLY A 228 10.11 -6.84 -7.03
CA GLY A 228 9.79 -6.00 -5.88
C GLY A 228 8.28 -5.98 -5.61
N ILE A 229 7.90 -5.70 -4.38
CA ILE A 229 6.50 -5.42 -4.01
C ILE A 229 6.42 -4.12 -3.23
N ASP A 230 5.22 -3.56 -3.08
CA ASP A 230 4.92 -2.46 -2.16
C ASP A 230 4.93 -2.95 -0.70
N MET A 231 3.90 -3.69 -0.31
CA MET A 231 3.70 -4.23 1.02
C MET A 231 2.87 -5.52 0.99
N ILE A 232 2.79 -6.20 2.13
CA ILE A 232 1.86 -7.31 2.35
C ILE A 232 0.68 -6.74 3.14
N ALA A 233 -0.39 -6.41 2.43
CA ALA A 233 -1.59 -5.85 3.05
C ALA A 233 -2.38 -6.92 3.82
N GLY A 234 -2.76 -6.57 5.04
CA GLY A 234 -3.78 -7.26 5.82
C GLY A 234 -5.16 -6.62 5.65
N PRO A 235 -6.14 -7.01 6.48
CA PRO A 235 -7.42 -6.32 6.55
C PRO A 235 -7.25 -4.89 7.05
N SER A 236 -8.04 -3.97 6.53
CA SER A 236 -7.96 -2.54 6.81
C SER A 236 -8.29 -2.18 8.27
N GLU A 237 -7.82 -1.02 8.71
CA GLU A 237 -7.92 -0.54 10.09
C GLU A 237 -8.12 0.96 10.15
N VAL A 238 -9.01 1.41 11.04
CA VAL A 238 -9.09 2.82 11.46
C VAL A 238 -8.91 2.94 12.96
N CYS A 239 -8.22 3.99 13.39
CA CYS A 239 -8.01 4.36 14.77
C CYS A 239 -8.42 5.81 14.97
N CYS A 240 -9.49 6.06 15.73
CA CYS A 240 -9.95 7.40 16.07
C CYS A 240 -9.53 7.75 17.50
N VAL A 241 -8.77 8.84 17.64
CA VAL A 241 -8.45 9.45 18.95
C VAL A 241 -9.38 10.64 19.15
N ALA A 242 -10.31 10.53 20.09
CA ALA A 242 -11.34 11.54 20.33
C ALA A 242 -11.72 11.66 21.80
N ASP A 243 -12.26 12.81 22.20
CA ASP A 243 -12.82 13.09 23.52
C ASP A 243 -14.19 13.77 23.42
N GLY A 244 -14.75 14.19 24.53
CA GLY A 244 -16.05 14.87 24.61
C GLY A 244 -16.16 16.19 23.84
N SER A 245 -15.11 16.68 23.21
CA SER A 245 -15.13 17.84 22.30
C SER A 245 -15.53 17.48 20.87
N ALA A 246 -15.44 16.20 20.50
CA ALA A 246 -15.88 15.67 19.22
C ALA A 246 -17.38 15.34 19.21
N ASP A 247 -17.96 15.18 18.02
CA ASP A 247 -19.33 14.72 17.86
C ASP A 247 -19.37 13.17 17.80
N PRO A 248 -20.03 12.48 18.72
CA PRO A 248 -20.09 11.02 18.72
C PRO A 248 -20.76 10.44 17.47
N ILE A 249 -21.64 11.21 16.80
CA ILE A 249 -22.27 10.81 15.53
C ILE A 249 -21.23 10.70 14.43
N TRP A 250 -20.30 11.65 14.35
CA TRP A 250 -19.26 11.67 13.33
C TRP A 250 -18.22 10.56 13.56
N ILE A 251 -17.73 10.43 14.80
CA ILE A 251 -16.78 9.36 15.14
C ILE A 251 -17.37 7.98 14.87
N ALA A 252 -18.67 7.78 15.16
CA ALA A 252 -19.35 6.52 14.83
C ALA A 252 -19.40 6.28 13.31
N ALA A 253 -19.64 7.32 12.50
CA ALA A 253 -19.65 7.23 11.05
C ALA A 253 -18.25 6.89 10.50
N ASP A 254 -17.19 7.51 11.04
CA ASP A 254 -15.80 7.25 10.62
C ASP A 254 -15.35 5.83 10.96
N LEU A 255 -15.70 5.31 12.15
CA LEU A 255 -15.44 3.91 12.51
C LEU A 255 -16.21 2.94 11.61
N LEU A 256 -17.45 3.26 11.22
CA LEU A 256 -18.28 2.41 10.37
C LEU A 256 -17.85 2.46 8.90
N SER A 257 -17.26 3.56 8.41
CA SER A 257 -16.70 3.64 7.05
C SER A 257 -15.64 2.57 6.82
N GLN A 258 -14.81 2.31 7.83
CA GLN A 258 -13.82 1.23 7.77
C GLN A 258 -14.45 -0.16 8.00
N ALA A 259 -15.39 -0.26 8.95
CA ALA A 259 -16.02 -1.55 9.28
C ALA A 259 -16.76 -2.18 8.09
N GLU A 260 -17.25 -1.39 7.14
CA GLU A 260 -17.96 -1.89 5.96
C GLU A 260 -17.04 -2.53 4.89
N HIS A 261 -15.73 -2.34 4.94
CA HIS A 261 -14.79 -2.84 3.93
C HIS A 261 -14.70 -4.38 3.91
N ASP A 262 -14.48 -5.00 5.06
CA ASP A 262 -14.32 -6.46 5.19
C ASP A 262 -14.79 -6.94 6.57
N PRO A 263 -15.34 -8.15 6.73
CA PRO A 263 -15.69 -8.71 8.04
C PRO A 263 -14.54 -8.75 9.05
N ARG A 264 -13.29 -8.66 8.59
CA ARG A 264 -12.08 -8.63 9.42
C ARG A 264 -11.48 -7.23 9.57
N ALA A 265 -12.11 -6.20 9.04
CA ALA A 265 -11.69 -4.83 9.28
C ALA A 265 -11.68 -4.55 10.78
N ALA A 266 -10.74 -3.74 11.27
CA ALA A 266 -10.68 -3.38 12.67
C ALA A 266 -10.91 -1.89 12.88
N VAL A 267 -11.63 -1.57 13.94
CA VAL A 267 -11.93 -0.19 14.32
C VAL A 267 -11.53 0.02 15.77
N PHE A 268 -10.74 1.06 16.01
CA PHE A 268 -10.22 1.37 17.33
C PHE A 268 -10.67 2.77 17.74
N LEU A 269 -11.40 2.85 18.85
CA LEU A 269 -11.67 4.12 19.55
C LEU A 269 -10.67 4.25 20.69
N ILE A 270 -9.90 5.34 20.71
CA ILE A 270 -8.97 5.63 21.80
C ILE A 270 -9.39 6.94 22.44
N THR A 271 -9.79 6.89 23.70
CA THR A 271 -10.40 8.04 24.35
C THR A 271 -10.01 8.13 25.83
N PRO A 272 -9.82 9.35 26.36
CA PRO A 272 -9.74 9.56 27.81
C PRO A 272 -11.11 9.76 28.48
N ASP A 273 -12.21 9.72 27.68
CA ASP A 273 -13.57 10.03 28.13
C ASP A 273 -14.50 8.82 27.92
N ALA A 274 -14.78 8.10 29.02
CA ALA A 274 -15.64 6.91 28.98
C ALA A 274 -17.09 7.22 28.58
N ASP A 275 -17.63 8.37 29.02
CA ASP A 275 -19.02 8.75 28.74
C ASP A 275 -19.18 9.13 27.26
N PHE A 276 -18.20 9.82 26.71
CA PHE A 276 -18.13 10.11 25.28
C PHE A 276 -18.06 8.80 24.46
N GLY A 277 -17.14 7.90 24.80
CA GLY A 277 -16.99 6.65 24.09
C GLY A 277 -18.25 5.76 24.13
N LYS A 278 -19.01 5.77 25.21
CA LYS A 278 -20.32 5.09 25.28
C LYS A 278 -21.35 5.70 24.32
N LYS A 279 -21.35 7.01 24.13
CA LYS A 279 -22.22 7.67 23.15
C LYS A 279 -21.83 7.25 21.71
N VAL A 280 -20.54 7.16 21.41
CA VAL A 280 -20.05 6.64 20.12
C VAL A 280 -20.53 5.22 19.88
N GLU A 281 -20.44 4.32 20.87
CA GLU A 281 -20.90 2.94 20.76
C GLU A 281 -22.40 2.84 20.45
N VAL A 282 -23.24 3.65 21.13
CA VAL A 282 -24.69 3.75 20.88
C VAL A 282 -24.97 4.24 19.46
N GLU A 283 -24.24 5.24 18.99
CA GLU A 283 -24.40 5.78 17.64
C GLU A 283 -23.95 4.78 16.56
N MET A 284 -22.88 4.04 16.78
CA MET A 284 -22.48 2.96 15.87
C MET A 284 -23.57 1.92 15.70
N GLU A 285 -24.19 1.46 16.80
CA GLU A 285 -25.29 0.50 16.74
C GLU A 285 -26.52 1.05 16.01
N ARG A 286 -26.81 2.34 16.18
CA ARG A 286 -27.92 3.00 15.49
C ARG A 286 -27.66 3.11 14.00
N GLN A 287 -26.52 3.72 13.62
CA GLN A 287 -26.18 4.00 12.21
C GLN A 287 -25.98 2.73 11.39
N MET A 288 -25.35 1.72 11.96
CA MET A 288 -25.12 0.43 11.30
C MET A 288 -26.40 -0.20 10.76
N LYS A 289 -27.54 -0.05 11.48
CA LYS A 289 -28.87 -0.58 11.08
C LYS A 289 -29.45 0.12 9.86
N GLU A 290 -28.99 1.34 9.56
CA GLU A 290 -29.47 2.16 8.46
C GLU A 290 -28.60 1.98 7.18
N LEU A 291 -27.43 1.35 7.29
CA LEU A 291 -26.47 1.20 6.22
C LEU A 291 -26.62 -0.14 5.49
N SER A 292 -26.28 -0.16 4.19
CA SER A 292 -26.54 -1.28 3.29
C SER A 292 -25.70 -2.54 3.57
N ARG A 293 -24.53 -2.40 4.22
CA ARG A 293 -23.58 -3.50 4.46
C ARG A 293 -23.58 -4.00 5.90
N TYR A 294 -24.75 -4.01 6.53
CA TYR A 294 -24.96 -4.33 7.94
C TYR A 294 -24.23 -5.59 8.43
N GLU A 295 -24.35 -6.72 7.71
CA GLU A 295 -23.75 -7.99 8.14
C GLU A 295 -22.23 -7.96 8.15
N ILE A 296 -21.63 -7.22 7.23
CA ILE A 296 -20.18 -7.05 7.15
C ILE A 296 -19.70 -6.19 8.32
N MET A 297 -20.33 -5.02 8.51
CA MET A 297 -20.03 -4.12 9.64
C MET A 297 -20.24 -4.82 10.98
N LYS A 298 -21.34 -5.56 11.13
CA LYS A 298 -21.62 -6.28 12.36
C LYS A 298 -20.55 -7.30 12.71
N SER A 299 -20.09 -8.10 11.74
CA SER A 299 -19.00 -9.05 11.95
C SER A 299 -17.71 -8.34 12.34
N SER A 300 -17.35 -7.26 11.63
CA SER A 300 -16.17 -6.44 11.92
C SER A 300 -16.24 -5.87 13.35
N VAL A 301 -17.38 -5.27 13.73
CA VAL A 301 -17.56 -4.63 15.04
C VAL A 301 -17.60 -5.66 16.17
N ASP A 302 -18.27 -6.79 15.99
CA ASP A 302 -18.37 -7.83 17.03
C ASP A 302 -17.00 -8.46 17.32
N ASP A 303 -16.20 -8.73 16.30
CA ASP A 303 -14.95 -9.48 16.43
C ASP A 303 -13.71 -8.59 16.60
N TYR A 304 -13.70 -7.38 16.02
CA TYR A 304 -12.48 -6.58 15.89
C TYR A 304 -12.59 -5.13 16.39
N ALA A 305 -13.77 -4.66 16.84
CA ALA A 305 -13.89 -3.32 17.40
C ALA A 305 -13.42 -3.26 18.86
N LYS A 306 -12.51 -2.32 19.17
CA LYS A 306 -12.00 -2.13 20.53
C LYS A 306 -11.99 -0.64 20.92
N ALA A 307 -12.36 -0.39 22.19
CA ALA A 307 -12.24 0.92 22.81
C ALA A 307 -11.16 0.89 23.90
N PHE A 308 -10.13 1.71 23.75
CA PHE A 308 -9.10 1.88 24.78
C PHE A 308 -9.43 3.12 25.61
N LEU A 309 -9.74 2.89 26.89
CA LEU A 309 -9.96 3.97 27.86
C LEU A 309 -8.60 4.35 28.45
N CYS A 310 -8.11 5.53 28.09
CA CYS A 310 -6.83 6.09 28.51
C CYS A 310 -7.03 7.13 29.62
N ARG A 311 -5.96 7.43 30.35
CA ARG A 311 -5.94 8.47 31.38
C ARG A 311 -5.93 9.89 30.78
N ASP A 312 -5.19 10.08 29.69
CA ASP A 312 -4.93 11.36 29.06
C ASP A 312 -4.50 11.21 27.59
N ALA A 313 -4.38 12.31 26.85
CA ALA A 313 -3.95 12.30 25.46
C ALA A 313 -2.58 11.65 25.24
N ALA A 314 -1.62 11.84 26.15
CA ALA A 314 -0.29 11.25 26.02
C ALA A 314 -0.37 9.72 26.04
N GLN A 315 -1.21 9.15 26.92
CA GLN A 315 -1.44 7.70 26.96
C GLN A 315 -2.23 7.22 25.72
N CYS A 316 -3.14 8.05 25.18
CA CYS A 316 -3.80 7.74 23.91
C CYS A 316 -2.78 7.55 22.78
N PHE A 317 -1.85 8.47 22.59
CA PHE A 317 -0.84 8.38 21.54
C PHE A 317 0.22 7.29 21.81
N ASP A 318 0.48 6.94 23.07
CA ASP A 318 1.29 5.76 23.40
C ASP A 318 0.64 4.46 22.91
N ILE A 319 -0.68 4.32 23.02
CA ILE A 319 -1.45 3.19 22.48
C ILE A 319 -1.46 3.23 20.95
N VAL A 320 -1.76 4.40 20.34
CA VAL A 320 -1.72 4.59 18.86
C VAL A 320 -0.39 4.10 18.29
N ASN A 321 0.73 4.55 18.83
CA ASN A 321 2.06 4.19 18.35
C ASN A 321 2.36 2.67 18.48
N LYS A 322 1.74 1.98 19.43
CA LYS A 322 1.86 0.53 19.59
C LYS A 322 0.94 -0.27 18.69
N ILE A 323 -0.23 0.28 18.34
CA ILE A 323 -1.13 -0.26 17.32
C ILE A 323 -0.46 -0.08 15.94
N ALA A 324 0.12 1.11 15.70
CA ALA A 324 0.63 1.55 14.40
C ALA A 324 -0.43 1.37 13.30
N PRO A 325 -1.57 2.07 13.41
CA PRO A 325 -2.75 1.85 12.57
C PRO A 325 -2.51 2.29 11.12
N GLU A 326 -3.29 1.72 10.22
CA GLU A 326 -3.38 2.13 8.82
C GLU A 326 -3.88 3.58 8.71
N HIS A 327 -5.05 3.87 9.24
CA HIS A 327 -5.64 5.21 9.30
C HIS A 327 -5.68 5.69 10.74
N LEU A 328 -5.21 6.90 10.99
CA LEU A 328 -5.29 7.56 12.29
C LEU A 328 -6.04 8.87 12.15
N GLU A 329 -7.20 8.97 12.78
CA GLU A 329 -7.97 10.19 12.92
C GLU A 329 -7.76 10.81 14.30
N VAL A 330 -7.50 12.11 14.34
CA VAL A 330 -7.25 12.86 15.57
C VAL A 330 -8.31 13.95 15.72
N GLU A 331 -9.36 13.62 16.46
CA GLU A 331 -10.54 14.46 16.70
C GLU A 331 -10.49 15.13 18.08
N LEU A 332 -9.35 15.73 18.40
CA LEU A 332 -9.09 16.50 19.60
C LEU A 332 -9.00 17.99 19.29
N PRO A 333 -9.21 18.89 20.28
CA PRO A 333 -8.97 20.31 20.09
C PRO A 333 -7.52 20.60 19.64
N ASP A 334 -7.36 21.48 18.65
CA ASP A 334 -6.06 21.83 18.07
C ASP A 334 -5.18 20.59 17.71
N PRO A 335 -5.64 19.74 16.79
CA PRO A 335 -5.04 18.42 16.58
C PRO A 335 -3.57 18.47 16.11
N LYS A 336 -3.13 19.59 15.51
CA LYS A 336 -1.73 19.75 15.05
C LYS A 336 -0.71 19.70 16.20
N GLN A 337 -1.09 20.06 17.43
CA GLN A 337 -0.20 20.01 18.58
C GLN A 337 0.25 18.60 18.94
N TYR A 338 -0.51 17.57 18.52
CA TYR A 338 -0.23 16.17 18.82
C TYR A 338 0.66 15.49 17.76
N LEU A 339 0.93 16.11 16.60
CA LEU A 339 1.81 15.54 15.59
C LEU A 339 3.18 15.06 16.13
N PRO A 340 3.85 15.78 17.06
CA PRO A 340 5.10 15.31 17.63
C PRO A 340 4.99 14.05 18.50
N LEU A 341 3.78 13.62 18.87
CA LEU A 341 3.53 12.41 19.65
C LEU A 341 3.21 11.20 18.76
N ILE A 342 3.04 11.40 17.46
CA ILE A 342 2.66 10.34 16.51
C ILE A 342 3.91 9.88 15.77
N TYR A 343 4.30 8.63 15.99
CA TYR A 343 5.48 8.03 15.34
C TYR A 343 5.11 6.95 14.32
N ASN A 344 3.96 6.31 14.54
CA ASN A 344 3.55 5.12 13.77
C ASN A 344 2.09 5.25 13.36
N ALA A 345 1.85 5.67 12.11
CA ALA A 345 0.56 5.63 11.45
C ALA A 345 0.77 5.61 9.94
N GLY A 346 -0.09 4.93 9.19
CA GLY A 346 -0.06 4.93 7.74
C GLY A 346 -0.48 6.29 7.18
N ALA A 347 -1.67 6.77 7.54
CA ALA A 347 -2.15 8.12 7.24
C ALA A 347 -2.65 8.81 8.51
N ILE A 348 -2.52 10.13 8.59
CA ILE A 348 -2.91 10.94 9.74
C ILE A 348 -3.92 12.00 9.28
N PHE A 349 -5.13 11.93 9.82
CA PHE A 349 -6.25 12.82 9.56
C PHE A 349 -6.46 13.74 10.77
N LEU A 350 -6.44 15.05 10.56
CA LEU A 350 -6.43 16.02 11.65
C LEU A 350 -7.70 16.85 11.67
N GLY A 351 -8.52 16.64 12.69
CA GLY A 351 -9.69 17.46 12.99
C GLY A 351 -10.95 17.05 12.22
N LYS A 352 -12.06 17.46 12.76
CA LYS A 352 -13.43 17.02 12.51
C LYS A 352 -13.95 17.04 11.06
N TYR A 353 -13.24 17.68 10.15
CA TYR A 353 -13.60 17.73 8.72
C TYR A 353 -12.67 16.88 7.85
N THR A 354 -11.80 16.10 8.46
CA THR A 354 -10.78 15.33 7.74
C THR A 354 -10.94 13.84 8.06
N SER A 355 -12.05 13.28 7.59
CA SER A 355 -12.35 11.85 7.73
C SER A 355 -11.61 11.00 6.69
N GLU A 356 -11.44 9.71 6.99
CA GLU A 356 -10.79 8.72 6.12
C GLU A 356 -11.28 8.76 4.66
N PRO A 357 -12.60 8.77 4.35
CA PRO A 357 -13.08 8.78 2.97
C PRO A 357 -12.59 9.97 2.15
N LEU A 358 -12.31 11.12 2.79
CA LEU A 358 -11.70 12.26 2.09
C LEU A 358 -10.32 11.90 1.57
N GLY A 359 -9.51 11.22 2.38
CA GLY A 359 -8.19 10.71 2.00
C GLY A 359 -8.26 9.66 0.91
N ASP A 360 -9.18 8.74 1.04
CA ASP A 360 -9.33 7.60 0.14
C ASP A 360 -9.68 7.99 -1.30
N TYR A 361 -10.35 9.13 -1.48
CA TYR A 361 -10.86 9.50 -2.81
C TYR A 361 -10.29 10.81 -3.37
N MET A 362 -10.19 11.87 -2.57
CA MET A 362 -10.02 13.22 -3.14
C MET A 362 -8.85 14.04 -2.60
N ALA A 363 -8.30 13.72 -1.43
CA ALA A 363 -7.29 14.58 -0.79
C ALA A 363 -5.93 14.59 -1.50
N GLY A 364 -5.58 13.51 -2.18
CA GLY A 364 -4.33 13.39 -2.93
C GLY A 364 -3.26 12.47 -2.34
N PRO A 365 -3.04 12.37 -1.01
CA PRO A 365 -2.23 11.31 -0.43
C PRO A 365 -2.74 9.92 -0.79
N ASN A 366 -1.84 8.91 -0.77
CA ASN A 366 -2.17 7.57 -1.20
C ASN A 366 -2.97 6.79 -0.14
N HIS A 367 -3.94 6.01 -0.59
CA HIS A 367 -4.73 5.13 0.26
C HIS A 367 -4.21 3.67 0.31
N THR A 368 -3.19 3.33 -0.47
CA THR A 368 -2.50 2.04 -0.33
C THR A 368 -1.51 2.15 0.82
N LEU A 369 -1.98 1.76 1.99
CA LEU A 369 -1.37 2.02 3.29
C LEU A 369 -0.86 0.76 3.96
N PRO A 370 0.15 0.86 4.84
CA PRO A 370 0.61 -0.25 5.65
C PRO A 370 -0.44 -0.61 6.72
N THR A 371 -0.83 -1.88 6.78
CA THR A 371 -1.83 -2.43 7.69
C THR A 371 -1.21 -3.32 8.77
N SER A 372 -2.00 -3.74 9.76
CA SER A 372 -1.61 -4.76 10.75
C SER A 372 -0.34 -4.40 11.53
N GLY A 373 -0.21 -3.12 11.88
CA GLY A 373 0.90 -2.59 12.65
C GLY A 373 2.20 -2.41 11.84
N THR A 374 2.17 -2.60 10.52
CA THR A 374 3.36 -2.42 9.67
C THR A 374 3.70 -0.96 9.43
N ALA A 375 2.81 -0.01 9.77
CA ALA A 375 3.11 1.42 9.78
C ALA A 375 4.26 1.80 10.74
N ALA A 376 4.67 0.89 11.63
CA ALA A 376 5.87 1.04 12.45
C ALA A 376 7.19 0.99 11.66
N PHE A 377 7.19 0.47 10.41
CA PHE A 377 8.39 0.32 9.56
C PHE A 377 8.12 0.44 8.06
N SER A 378 6.88 0.62 7.65
CA SER A 378 6.47 0.82 6.26
C SER A 378 5.74 2.16 6.10
N SER A 379 5.72 2.68 4.90
CA SER A 379 5.06 3.95 4.54
C SER A 379 3.92 3.71 3.54
N PRO A 380 3.02 4.69 3.36
CA PRO A 380 2.09 4.70 2.23
C PRO A 380 2.81 4.54 0.90
N LEU A 381 2.13 3.95 -0.08
CA LEU A 381 2.64 3.91 -1.44
C LEU A 381 2.87 5.33 -1.97
N GLY A 382 4.02 5.55 -2.59
CA GLY A 382 4.38 6.86 -3.11
C GLY A 382 5.41 6.79 -4.23
N VAL A 383 5.87 7.94 -4.70
CA VAL A 383 6.91 8.03 -5.74
C VAL A 383 8.17 7.26 -5.34
N TYR A 384 8.49 7.21 -4.05
CA TYR A 384 9.66 6.49 -3.51
C TYR A 384 9.64 5.00 -3.81
N ASP A 385 8.47 4.40 -3.97
CA ASP A 385 8.30 2.99 -4.29
C ASP A 385 8.59 2.66 -5.75
N PHE A 386 8.53 3.64 -6.62
CA PHE A 386 8.69 3.51 -8.07
C PHE A 386 10.03 4.00 -8.59
N VAL A 387 10.91 4.44 -7.69
CA VAL A 387 12.29 4.83 -8.01
C VAL A 387 13.28 3.94 -7.30
N LYS A 388 14.43 3.76 -7.91
CA LYS A 388 15.62 3.18 -7.30
C LYS A 388 16.77 4.16 -7.43
N HIS A 389 17.75 4.06 -6.56
CA HIS A 389 18.95 4.89 -6.66
C HIS A 389 20.20 4.04 -6.65
N SER A 390 21.25 4.57 -7.30
CA SER A 390 22.58 3.99 -7.32
C SER A 390 23.57 5.03 -6.85
N SER A 391 24.59 4.61 -6.09
CA SER A 391 25.73 5.47 -5.79
C SER A 391 26.53 5.73 -7.07
N VAL A 392 27.03 6.94 -7.20
CA VAL A 392 27.93 7.35 -8.28
C VAL A 392 29.23 7.83 -7.62
N GLU A 393 30.34 7.24 -8.03
CA GLU A 393 31.65 7.51 -7.44
C GLU A 393 32.69 7.74 -8.56
N MET A 394 33.37 8.86 -8.47
CA MET A 394 34.44 9.19 -9.39
C MET A 394 35.66 9.74 -8.64
N TYR A 395 36.82 9.15 -8.90
CA TYR A 395 38.11 9.59 -8.39
C TYR A 395 39.01 9.94 -9.52
N ASN A 396 39.73 11.08 -9.40
CA ASN A 396 40.88 11.33 -10.28
C ASN A 396 42.11 10.61 -9.75
N LYS A 397 43.22 10.62 -10.54
CA LYS A 397 44.48 9.90 -10.24
C LYS A 397 45.08 10.34 -8.91
N GLU A 398 45.14 11.63 -8.63
CA GLU A 398 45.75 12.18 -7.43
C GLU A 398 44.97 11.79 -6.16
N ALA A 399 43.63 11.81 -6.25
CA ALA A 399 42.75 11.39 -5.13
C ALA A 399 42.82 9.87 -4.90
N PHE A 400 42.89 9.09 -5.97
CA PHE A 400 43.09 7.65 -5.92
C PHE A 400 44.43 7.29 -5.22
N GLN A 401 45.56 7.89 -5.63
CA GLN A 401 46.84 7.62 -5.01
C GLN A 401 46.89 7.92 -3.52
N LYS A 402 46.16 8.95 -3.04
CA LYS A 402 46.07 9.29 -1.62
C LYS A 402 45.35 8.21 -0.78
N ILE A 403 44.50 7.37 -1.39
CA ILE A 403 43.68 6.40 -0.66
C ILE A 403 44.02 4.94 -0.96
N SER A 404 44.65 4.66 -2.12
CA SER A 404 44.94 3.32 -2.62
C SER A 404 45.57 2.40 -1.56
N LYS A 405 46.63 2.85 -0.89
CA LYS A 405 47.31 2.07 0.14
C LYS A 405 46.43 1.73 1.33
N LYS A 406 45.52 2.62 1.68
CA LYS A 406 44.58 2.39 2.80
C LYS A 406 43.56 1.32 2.42
N VAL A 407 43.03 1.33 1.19
CA VAL A 407 42.14 0.30 0.67
C VAL A 407 42.84 -1.06 0.61
N GLN A 408 44.10 -1.11 0.14
CA GLN A 408 44.88 -2.34 0.14
C GLN A 408 45.05 -2.93 1.53
N ILE A 409 45.36 -2.11 2.55
CA ILE A 409 45.47 -2.55 3.96
C ILE A 409 44.14 -3.13 4.46
N PHE A 410 43.04 -2.43 4.17
CA PHE A 410 41.71 -2.86 4.57
C PHE A 410 41.33 -4.21 3.93
N ALA A 411 41.48 -4.32 2.61
CA ALA A 411 41.19 -5.53 1.87
C ALA A 411 42.04 -6.74 2.33
N LYS A 412 43.33 -6.51 2.62
CA LYS A 412 44.23 -7.56 3.15
C LYS A 412 43.83 -8.01 4.55
N ALA A 413 43.34 -7.08 5.39
CA ALA A 413 42.84 -7.43 6.73
C ALA A 413 41.57 -8.31 6.66
N GLU A 414 40.76 -8.17 5.62
CA GLU A 414 39.61 -9.02 5.34
C GLU A 414 39.97 -10.31 4.58
N GLY A 415 41.24 -10.51 4.22
CA GLY A 415 41.68 -11.65 3.43
C GLY A 415 41.35 -11.56 1.94
N LEU A 416 40.91 -10.40 1.47
CA LEU A 416 40.48 -10.14 0.10
C LEU A 416 41.64 -9.66 -0.77
N THR A 417 42.55 -10.55 -1.12
CA THR A 417 43.78 -10.21 -1.86
C THR A 417 43.54 -9.68 -3.27
N ALA A 418 42.47 -10.15 -3.96
CA ALA A 418 42.12 -9.64 -5.27
C ALA A 418 41.60 -8.18 -5.21
N HIS A 419 40.90 -7.78 -4.13
CA HIS A 419 40.55 -6.37 -3.92
C HIS A 419 41.77 -5.50 -3.69
N ALA A 420 42.72 -5.97 -2.88
CA ALA A 420 44.01 -5.25 -2.72
C ALA A 420 44.77 -5.12 -4.05
N HIS A 421 44.85 -6.20 -4.80
CA HIS A 421 45.55 -6.24 -6.10
C HIS A 421 44.89 -5.29 -7.14
N ALA A 422 43.55 -5.17 -7.13
CA ALA A 422 42.86 -4.22 -8.00
C ALA A 422 43.28 -2.75 -7.76
N MET A 423 43.70 -2.42 -6.54
CA MET A 423 44.29 -1.11 -6.23
C MET A 423 45.77 -1.03 -6.63
N GLU A 424 46.52 -2.10 -6.32
CA GLU A 424 47.98 -2.17 -6.57
C GLU A 424 48.31 -1.95 -8.06
N VAL A 425 47.61 -2.62 -8.98
CA VAL A 425 47.84 -2.49 -10.42
C VAL A 425 47.56 -1.10 -10.98
N ARG A 426 46.77 -0.29 -10.27
CA ARG A 426 46.50 1.10 -10.63
C ARG A 426 47.50 2.09 -10.04
N ASP A 427 48.26 1.69 -9.02
CA ASP A 427 49.33 2.48 -8.45
C ASP A 427 50.59 2.51 -9.41
N GLU A 428 50.68 1.51 -10.31
CA GLU A 428 51.77 1.38 -11.28
C GLU A 428 51.58 2.26 -12.53
N ASP A 429 50.39 2.83 -12.76
CA ASP A 429 50.05 3.72 -13.85
C ASP A 429 50.37 5.21 -13.53
#